data_ba18f8120e1082145e3ff6b7e7352a2f
#
_entry.id   ba18f8120e1082145e3ff6b7e7352a2f
#
_cell.length_a   1.000
_cell.length_b   1.000
_cell.length_c   1.000
_cell.angle_alpha   90.00
_cell.angle_beta   90.00
_cell.angle_gamma   90.00
#
_symmetry.space_group_name_H-M   'P 1'
#
loop_
_entity.id
_entity.type
_entity.pdbx_description
1 polymer ?
#
loop_
_entity_poly.entity_id
_entity_poly.type
_entity_poly.pdbx_seq_one_letter_code
_entity_poly.pdbx_strand_id
1 'polypeptide(L)'
;MERPGPRTHRLGCASPGPIPLPEPPRAVKHRLGACSWSLQVESLSELCERLHQVGVDGVQLALDPVARGAWSVPDIQREFEAAGLELRSGMMGTIGEDYTTLETIRETGGVRPTRHWEANLAHARACADAAHALGLDLVSFHAGFLPHEAGDPERGLLVGRLQQVADAYAERGVRVAFETGQETAETLLGVLDEIGRDSVGVNFDPANMLLYAMGEPVEALRLLAPRVFQVHIKDAVQTEVPGTWGEEVPVGTGQVDWAAFFEVLNGAGLGVDLMIEREAGSARVEDMRTARALLEGLGVVEVSA
;
A
#
# COMPACT_ATOMS: atom_id res chain seq x y z
N MET A 1 45.93 80.29 -5.99
CA MET A 1 45.83 78.97 -5.23
C MET A 1 44.38 78.64 -5.09
N GLU A 2 43.88 77.82 -5.99
CA GLU A 2 42.50 77.34 -5.99
C GLU A 2 42.42 76.01 -5.23
N ARG A 3 41.47 75.91 -4.33
CA ARG A 3 41.19 74.64 -3.59
C ARG A 3 40.31 73.74 -4.40
N PRO A 4 40.56 72.43 -4.49
CA PRO A 4 39.65 71.52 -5.20
C PRO A 4 38.39 71.19 -4.34
N GLY A 5 37.21 71.19 -4.98
CA GLY A 5 35.92 70.82 -4.39
C GLY A 5 35.70 69.33 -4.17
N PRO A 6 34.76 68.95 -3.35
CA PRO A 6 34.59 67.59 -2.94
C PRO A 6 33.97 66.74 -4.07
N ARG A 7 34.53 65.54 -4.32
CA ARG A 7 34.00 64.51 -5.21
C ARG A 7 32.86 63.75 -4.52
N THR A 8 31.64 63.86 -5.04
CA THR A 8 30.51 63.07 -4.61
C THR A 8 30.56 61.68 -5.30
N HIS A 9 30.85 60.63 -4.55
CA HIS A 9 30.66 59.25 -5.00
C HIS A 9 29.16 58.90 -4.94
N ARG A 10 28.51 58.71 -6.10
CA ARG A 10 27.22 58.07 -6.18
C ARG A 10 27.40 56.57 -6.03
N LEU A 11 26.94 56.02 -4.93
CA LEU A 11 26.75 54.56 -4.75
C LEU A 11 25.51 54.16 -5.60
N GLY A 12 25.77 53.45 -6.68
CA GLY A 12 24.69 52.82 -7.46
C GLY A 12 24.10 51.65 -6.67
N CYS A 13 22.87 51.79 -6.18
CA CYS A 13 22.08 50.65 -5.71
C CYS A 13 21.71 49.80 -6.93
N ALA A 14 22.39 48.65 -7.07
CA ALA A 14 21.91 47.60 -7.96
C ALA A 14 20.66 46.96 -7.33
N SER A 15 19.54 46.99 -8.06
CA SER A 15 18.33 46.26 -7.65
C SER A 15 18.62 44.75 -7.63
N PRO A 16 18.25 44.01 -6.59
CA PRO A 16 18.37 42.56 -6.59
C PRO A 16 17.56 41.99 -7.74
N GLY A 17 18.17 41.12 -8.55
CA GLY A 17 17.49 40.39 -9.60
C GLY A 17 16.37 39.52 -9.03
N PRO A 18 15.39 39.07 -9.89
CA PRO A 18 14.29 38.23 -9.43
C PRO A 18 14.84 36.96 -8.78
N ILE A 19 14.34 36.68 -7.57
CA ILE A 19 14.62 35.41 -6.88
C ILE A 19 14.07 34.30 -7.77
N PRO A 20 14.90 33.32 -8.19
CA PRO A 20 14.39 32.20 -8.97
C PRO A 20 13.33 31.47 -8.15
N LEU A 21 12.18 31.22 -8.78
CA LEU A 21 11.16 30.37 -8.17
C LEU A 21 11.76 29.00 -7.94
N PRO A 22 11.41 28.33 -6.82
CA PRO A 22 11.85 26.96 -6.58
C PRO A 22 11.39 26.09 -7.76
N GLU A 23 12.30 25.27 -8.29
CA GLU A 23 11.95 24.27 -9.30
C GLU A 23 10.80 23.41 -8.75
N PRO A 24 9.78 23.10 -9.59
CA PRO A 24 8.76 22.16 -9.16
C PRO A 24 9.42 20.84 -8.74
N PRO A 25 8.91 20.19 -7.69
CA PRO A 25 9.46 18.91 -7.26
C PRO A 25 9.51 17.96 -8.45
N ARG A 26 10.66 17.30 -8.67
CA ARG A 26 10.78 16.27 -9.70
C ARG A 26 9.72 15.22 -9.45
N ALA A 27 8.96 14.86 -10.49
CA ALA A 27 7.98 13.80 -10.40
C ALA A 27 8.69 12.53 -9.88
N VAL A 28 8.19 12.00 -8.77
CA VAL A 28 8.67 10.73 -8.22
C VAL A 28 8.20 9.63 -9.16
N LYS A 29 9.12 8.76 -9.58
CA LYS A 29 8.77 7.55 -10.33
C LYS A 29 8.66 6.40 -9.35
N HIS A 30 7.55 5.70 -9.43
CA HIS A 30 7.25 4.56 -8.60
C HIS A 30 7.60 3.26 -9.31
N ARG A 31 8.06 2.25 -8.58
CA ARG A 31 8.20 0.90 -9.09
C ARG A 31 6.81 0.25 -9.14
N LEU A 32 6.55 -0.49 -10.20
CA LEU A 32 5.25 -1.12 -10.43
C LEU A 32 5.35 -2.63 -10.26
N GLY A 33 4.35 -3.21 -9.63
CA GLY A 33 4.17 -4.64 -9.49
C GLY A 33 2.71 -5.02 -9.51
N ALA A 34 2.44 -6.28 -9.22
CA ALA A 34 1.10 -6.82 -9.12
C ALA A 34 0.94 -7.74 -7.91
N CYS A 35 -0.27 -7.83 -7.40
CA CYS A 35 -0.65 -8.76 -6.34
C CYS A 35 -0.80 -10.18 -6.91
N SER A 36 -0.09 -11.16 -6.35
CA SER A 36 -0.09 -12.53 -6.87
C SER A 36 -1.45 -13.21 -6.82
N TRP A 37 -2.26 -12.92 -5.80
CA TRP A 37 -3.62 -13.48 -5.65
C TRP A 37 -4.60 -12.97 -6.70
N SER A 38 -4.36 -11.77 -7.24
CA SER A 38 -5.17 -11.21 -8.33
C SER A 38 -5.11 -12.07 -9.59
N LEU A 39 -4.04 -12.81 -9.79
CA LEU A 39 -3.81 -13.59 -11.00
C LEU A 39 -4.41 -15.00 -10.95
N GLN A 40 -4.88 -15.46 -9.78
CA GLN A 40 -5.59 -16.75 -9.60
C GLN A 40 -4.83 -17.96 -10.20
N VAL A 41 -3.55 -18.08 -9.87
CA VAL A 41 -2.66 -19.12 -10.39
C VAL A 41 -2.49 -20.27 -9.41
N GLU A 42 -2.18 -21.46 -9.94
CA GLU A 42 -1.91 -22.66 -9.14
C GLU A 42 -0.40 -22.98 -9.03
N SER A 43 0.44 -22.35 -9.86
CA SER A 43 1.88 -22.61 -9.88
C SER A 43 2.71 -21.34 -10.00
N LEU A 44 3.99 -21.42 -9.59
CA LEU A 44 4.96 -20.33 -9.75
C LEU A 44 5.24 -19.99 -11.20
N SER A 45 5.33 -21.00 -12.08
CA SER A 45 5.54 -20.79 -13.53
C SER A 45 4.37 -20.00 -14.12
N GLU A 46 3.13 -20.37 -13.81
CA GLU A 46 1.96 -19.63 -14.28
C GLU A 46 1.92 -18.20 -13.72
N LEU A 47 2.34 -18.01 -12.46
CA LEU A 47 2.46 -16.68 -11.87
C LEU A 47 3.42 -15.80 -12.68
N CYS A 48 4.62 -16.31 -12.97
CA CYS A 48 5.61 -15.60 -13.77
C CYS A 48 5.07 -15.26 -15.18
N GLU A 49 4.41 -16.21 -15.83
CA GLU A 49 3.79 -15.98 -17.14
C GLU A 49 2.73 -14.88 -17.11
N ARG A 50 1.85 -14.89 -16.09
CA ARG A 50 0.79 -13.89 -15.92
C ARG A 50 1.36 -12.50 -15.62
N LEU A 51 2.39 -12.40 -14.78
CA LEU A 51 3.08 -11.14 -14.50
C LEU A 51 3.67 -10.54 -15.78
N HIS A 52 4.32 -11.37 -16.62
CA HIS A 52 4.80 -10.92 -17.93
C HIS A 52 3.67 -10.52 -18.89
N GLN A 53 2.52 -11.22 -18.85
CA GLN A 53 1.35 -10.82 -19.63
C GLN A 53 0.79 -9.47 -19.20
N VAL A 54 0.79 -9.16 -17.90
CA VAL A 54 0.45 -7.82 -17.38
C VAL A 54 1.51 -6.80 -17.80
N GLY A 55 2.76 -7.22 -17.89
CA GLY A 55 3.90 -6.37 -18.24
C GLY A 55 4.48 -5.64 -17.03
N VAL A 56 4.52 -6.29 -15.88
CA VAL A 56 5.17 -5.80 -14.65
C VAL A 56 6.33 -6.70 -14.27
N ASP A 57 7.33 -6.13 -13.61
CA ASP A 57 8.52 -6.84 -13.13
C ASP A 57 8.51 -7.10 -11.62
N GLY A 58 7.59 -6.47 -10.88
CA GLY A 58 7.45 -6.60 -9.45
C GLY A 58 6.25 -7.44 -9.02
N VAL A 59 6.35 -8.09 -7.85
CA VAL A 59 5.24 -8.82 -7.26
C VAL A 59 5.15 -8.59 -5.76
N GLN A 60 3.93 -8.42 -5.28
CA GLN A 60 3.56 -8.65 -3.89
C GLN A 60 3.07 -10.09 -3.77
N LEU A 61 3.83 -10.92 -3.04
CA LEU A 61 3.58 -12.36 -2.99
C LEU A 61 2.66 -12.71 -1.81
N ALA A 62 1.60 -13.49 -2.06
CA ALA A 62 0.84 -14.13 -0.99
C ALA A 62 1.77 -15.11 -0.24
N LEU A 63 1.95 -14.91 1.07
CA LEU A 63 2.87 -15.71 1.89
C LEU A 63 2.22 -16.97 2.45
N ASP A 64 0.91 -17.07 2.44
CA ASP A 64 0.18 -18.23 2.95
C ASP A 64 0.58 -19.58 2.31
N PRO A 65 0.78 -19.68 0.98
CA PRO A 65 1.29 -20.89 0.36
C PRO A 65 2.71 -21.24 0.82
N VAL A 66 3.55 -20.22 1.07
CA VAL A 66 4.94 -20.40 1.53
C VAL A 66 4.95 -20.85 2.98
N ALA A 67 4.22 -20.18 3.87
CA ALA A 67 4.11 -20.50 5.28
C ALA A 67 3.55 -21.92 5.53
N ARG A 68 2.68 -22.41 4.62
CA ARG A 68 2.14 -23.78 4.66
C ARG A 68 3.02 -24.82 3.95
N GLY A 69 4.14 -24.41 3.34
CA GLY A 69 5.06 -25.29 2.62
C GLY A 69 4.56 -25.80 1.26
N ALA A 70 3.51 -25.16 0.69
CA ALA A 70 3.04 -25.46 -0.65
C ALA A 70 4.01 -24.92 -1.73
N TRP A 71 4.62 -23.78 -1.49
CA TRP A 71 5.70 -23.22 -2.29
C TRP A 71 6.97 -23.11 -1.44
N SER A 72 8.09 -23.63 -1.97
CA SER A 72 9.37 -23.53 -1.25
C SER A 72 10.11 -22.24 -1.60
N VAL A 73 10.80 -21.66 -0.62
CA VAL A 73 11.64 -20.46 -0.82
C VAL A 73 12.66 -20.66 -1.97
N PRO A 74 13.41 -21.79 -2.05
CA PRO A 74 14.34 -22.02 -3.14
C PRO A 74 13.67 -22.07 -4.53
N ASP A 75 12.46 -22.63 -4.63
CA ASP A 75 11.73 -22.69 -5.90
C ASP A 75 11.26 -21.31 -6.32
N ILE A 76 10.75 -20.50 -5.38
CA ILE A 76 10.35 -19.11 -5.66
C ILE A 76 11.55 -18.31 -6.17
N GLN A 77 12.68 -18.34 -5.46
CA GLN A 77 13.88 -17.61 -5.84
C GLN A 77 14.37 -18.01 -7.24
N ARG A 78 14.42 -19.31 -7.52
CA ARG A 78 14.84 -19.84 -8.82
C ARG A 78 13.91 -19.41 -9.96
N GLU A 79 12.59 -19.55 -9.80
CA GLU A 79 11.61 -19.20 -10.84
C GLU A 79 11.60 -17.70 -11.11
N PHE A 80 11.64 -16.86 -10.05
CA PHE A 80 11.63 -15.42 -10.19
C PHE A 80 12.93 -14.88 -10.79
N GLU A 81 14.10 -15.42 -10.40
CA GLU A 81 15.39 -15.10 -11.00
C GLU A 81 15.41 -15.47 -12.50
N ALA A 82 14.95 -16.68 -12.84
CA ALA A 82 14.89 -17.13 -14.23
C ALA A 82 13.94 -16.29 -15.09
N ALA A 83 12.86 -15.78 -14.50
CA ALA A 83 11.88 -14.92 -15.16
C ALA A 83 12.28 -13.43 -15.16
N GLY A 84 13.34 -13.02 -14.45
CA GLY A 84 13.72 -11.61 -14.32
C GLY A 84 12.70 -10.78 -13.53
N LEU A 85 11.98 -11.41 -12.60
CA LEU A 85 10.96 -10.78 -11.76
C LEU A 85 11.53 -10.51 -10.36
N GLU A 86 11.02 -9.46 -9.70
CA GLU A 86 11.46 -9.06 -8.37
C GLU A 86 10.35 -9.21 -7.34
N LEU A 87 10.69 -9.82 -6.20
CA LEU A 87 9.85 -9.82 -5.02
C LEU A 87 9.92 -8.43 -4.36
N ARG A 88 8.80 -7.71 -4.27
CA ARG A 88 8.74 -6.35 -3.69
C ARG A 88 8.28 -6.36 -2.24
N SER A 89 7.24 -7.15 -1.96
CA SER A 89 6.64 -7.28 -0.64
C SER A 89 5.88 -8.59 -0.51
N GLY A 90 5.37 -8.86 0.68
CA GLY A 90 4.49 -9.99 0.95
C GLY A 90 3.10 -9.55 1.42
N MET A 91 2.14 -10.47 1.33
CA MET A 91 0.81 -10.33 1.93
C MET A 91 0.51 -11.56 2.78
N MET A 92 0.03 -11.35 3.99
CA MET A 92 -0.45 -12.41 4.89
C MET A 92 -1.97 -12.34 4.98
N GLY A 93 -2.65 -13.46 4.73
CA GLY A 93 -4.06 -13.62 5.06
C GLY A 93 -4.26 -14.00 6.52
N THR A 94 -5.39 -13.64 7.13
CA THR A 94 -5.73 -14.10 8.47
C THR A 94 -6.73 -15.27 8.43
N ILE A 95 -6.65 -16.12 9.45
CA ILE A 95 -7.43 -17.36 9.49
C ILE A 95 -8.86 -17.06 9.90
N GLY A 96 -9.81 -17.52 9.09
CA GLY A 96 -11.24 -17.49 9.42
C GLY A 96 -11.98 -16.26 8.92
N GLU A 97 -11.39 -15.45 8.06
CA GLU A 97 -12.05 -14.33 7.39
C GLU A 97 -13.22 -14.80 6.52
N ASP A 98 -14.34 -14.11 6.63
CA ASP A 98 -15.55 -14.38 5.84
C ASP A 98 -16.02 -13.06 5.19
N TYR A 99 -15.73 -12.92 3.90
CA TYR A 99 -16.08 -11.77 3.08
C TYR A 99 -17.48 -11.86 2.45
N THR A 100 -18.36 -12.78 2.91
CA THR A 100 -19.71 -12.94 2.37
C THR A 100 -20.53 -11.67 2.52
N THR A 101 -20.45 -11.00 3.67
CA THR A 101 -21.11 -9.72 3.95
C THR A 101 -20.19 -8.78 4.73
N LEU A 102 -20.53 -7.46 4.76
CA LEU A 102 -19.81 -6.51 5.62
C LEU A 102 -19.92 -6.86 7.11
N GLU A 103 -21.02 -7.48 7.53
CA GLU A 103 -21.22 -7.91 8.91
C GLU A 103 -20.31 -9.11 9.25
N THR A 104 -20.26 -10.13 8.38
CA THR A 104 -19.41 -11.30 8.61
C THR A 104 -17.93 -10.93 8.65
N ILE A 105 -17.44 -10.13 7.71
CA ILE A 105 -16.04 -9.72 7.72
C ILE A 105 -15.72 -8.79 8.91
N ARG A 106 -16.66 -7.97 9.36
CA ARG A 106 -16.47 -7.15 10.57
C ARG A 106 -16.24 -8.02 11.80
N GLU A 107 -16.91 -9.18 11.90
CA GLU A 107 -16.78 -10.11 13.01
C GLU A 107 -15.57 -11.03 12.89
N THR A 108 -15.17 -11.37 11.66
CA THR A 108 -14.18 -12.42 11.38
C THR A 108 -12.84 -11.91 10.90
N GLY A 109 -12.75 -10.65 10.49
CA GLY A 109 -11.57 -10.08 9.84
C GLY A 109 -10.40 -9.83 10.78
N GLY A 110 -9.23 -10.01 10.22
CA GLY A 110 -7.96 -9.65 10.84
C GLY A 110 -7.64 -10.41 12.12
N VAL A 111 -7.08 -9.68 13.08
CA VAL A 111 -6.68 -10.24 14.39
C VAL A 111 -7.80 -10.17 15.43
N ARG A 112 -9.02 -9.78 15.04
CA ARG A 112 -10.16 -9.56 15.94
C ARG A 112 -10.68 -10.84 16.60
N PRO A 113 -10.93 -11.97 15.87
CA PRO A 113 -11.54 -13.15 16.48
C PRO A 113 -10.63 -13.82 17.50
N THR A 114 -11.02 -13.79 18.77
CA THR A 114 -10.24 -14.42 19.87
C THR A 114 -10.06 -15.92 19.67
N ARG A 115 -11.05 -16.60 19.06
CA ARG A 115 -10.97 -18.04 18.77
C ARG A 115 -9.85 -18.41 17.79
N HIS A 116 -9.42 -17.46 16.95
CA HIS A 116 -8.35 -17.67 15.95
C HIS A 116 -7.04 -16.97 16.31
N TRP A 117 -7.00 -16.21 17.40
CA TRP A 117 -5.85 -15.38 17.74
C TRP A 117 -4.54 -16.13 17.81
N GLU A 118 -4.48 -17.22 18.59
CA GLU A 118 -3.24 -18.00 18.74
C GLU A 118 -2.76 -18.61 17.40
N ALA A 119 -3.71 -19.08 16.57
CA ALA A 119 -3.40 -19.59 15.25
C ALA A 119 -2.92 -18.46 14.31
N ASN A 120 -3.54 -17.28 14.36
CA ASN A 120 -3.12 -16.12 13.58
C ASN A 120 -1.73 -15.63 13.99
N LEU A 121 -1.43 -15.57 15.28
CA LEU A 121 -0.09 -15.20 15.75
C LEU A 121 0.98 -16.22 15.33
N ALA A 122 0.67 -17.52 15.40
CA ALA A 122 1.58 -18.56 14.92
C ALA A 122 1.78 -18.47 13.39
N HIS A 123 0.71 -18.18 12.63
CA HIS A 123 0.77 -17.98 11.20
C HIS A 123 1.58 -16.71 10.84
N ALA A 124 1.38 -15.61 11.56
CA ALA A 124 2.15 -14.38 11.37
C ALA A 124 3.67 -14.62 11.55
N ARG A 125 4.06 -15.42 12.56
CA ARG A 125 5.46 -15.80 12.75
C ARG A 125 6.00 -16.64 11.58
N ALA A 126 5.21 -17.60 11.07
CA ALA A 126 5.59 -18.39 9.91
C ALA A 126 5.73 -17.55 8.63
N CYS A 127 4.81 -16.59 8.42
CA CYS A 127 4.91 -15.62 7.32
C CYS A 127 6.13 -14.70 7.50
N ALA A 128 6.46 -14.27 8.72
CA ALA A 128 7.64 -13.47 9.00
C ALA A 128 8.94 -14.23 8.70
N ASP A 129 9.01 -15.54 9.06
CA ASP A 129 10.13 -16.41 8.70
C ASP A 129 10.25 -16.57 7.19
N ALA A 130 9.13 -16.74 6.47
CA ALA A 130 9.10 -16.85 5.02
C ALA A 130 9.54 -15.53 4.36
N ALA A 131 9.04 -14.40 4.82
CA ALA A 131 9.41 -13.06 4.31
C ALA A 131 10.92 -12.82 4.46
N HIS A 132 11.47 -13.08 5.64
CA HIS A 132 12.91 -12.97 5.90
C HIS A 132 13.73 -13.87 4.96
N ALA A 133 13.33 -15.14 4.82
CA ALA A 133 14.02 -16.10 3.95
C ALA A 133 13.96 -15.71 2.45
N LEU A 134 12.88 -15.02 2.03
CA LEU A 134 12.73 -14.46 0.67
C LEU A 134 13.46 -13.12 0.49
N GLY A 135 14.01 -12.52 1.55
CA GLY A 135 14.65 -11.21 1.50
C GLY A 135 13.67 -10.03 1.40
N LEU A 136 12.41 -10.23 1.79
CA LEU A 136 11.40 -9.16 1.83
C LEU A 136 11.59 -8.29 3.07
N ASP A 137 11.39 -7.00 2.92
CA ASP A 137 11.47 -6.00 4.00
C ASP A 137 10.10 -5.44 4.40
N LEU A 138 9.02 -5.83 3.70
CA LEU A 138 7.66 -5.37 3.93
C LEU A 138 6.65 -6.52 3.74
N VAL A 139 5.72 -6.64 4.70
CA VAL A 139 4.53 -7.50 4.59
C VAL A 139 3.30 -6.71 4.98
N SER A 140 2.23 -6.82 4.19
CA SER A 140 0.92 -6.24 4.51
C SER A 140 -0.10 -7.28 4.94
N PHE A 141 -1.13 -6.84 5.63
CA PHE A 141 -2.33 -7.63 5.94
C PHE A 141 -3.47 -6.74 6.42
N HIS A 142 -4.70 -7.27 6.40
CA HIS A 142 -5.86 -6.60 6.99
C HIS A 142 -5.85 -6.73 8.51
N ALA A 143 -5.80 -5.60 9.23
CA ALA A 143 -5.84 -5.60 10.69
C ALA A 143 -7.20 -6.08 11.25
N GLY A 144 -8.26 -5.96 10.44
CA GLY A 144 -9.66 -6.14 10.81
C GLY A 144 -10.32 -4.81 11.17
N PHE A 145 -11.63 -4.83 11.42
CA PHE A 145 -12.36 -3.63 11.84
C PHE A 145 -11.89 -3.15 13.22
N LEU A 146 -11.26 -1.99 13.24
CA LEU A 146 -10.74 -1.35 14.44
C LEU A 146 -11.82 -0.45 15.05
N PRO A 147 -12.12 -0.55 16.37
CA PRO A 147 -13.07 0.34 17.02
C PRO A 147 -12.64 1.80 16.89
N HIS A 148 -13.59 2.68 16.52
CA HIS A 148 -13.32 4.10 16.33
C HIS A 148 -13.03 4.83 17.65
N GLU A 149 -13.72 4.42 18.73
CA GLU A 149 -13.58 5.04 20.04
C GLU A 149 -12.30 4.57 20.75
N ALA A 150 -11.42 5.51 21.10
CA ALA A 150 -10.15 5.20 21.77
C ALA A 150 -10.33 4.52 23.15
N GLY A 151 -11.48 4.76 23.83
CA GLY A 151 -11.80 4.13 25.10
C GLY A 151 -12.46 2.75 24.99
N ASP A 152 -12.68 2.23 23.80
CA ASP A 152 -13.28 0.91 23.62
C ASP A 152 -12.31 -0.19 24.13
N PRO A 153 -12.76 -1.06 25.06
CA PRO A 153 -11.92 -2.15 25.56
C PRO A 153 -11.41 -3.10 24.45
N GLU A 154 -12.19 -3.30 23.37
CA GLU A 154 -11.79 -4.13 22.25
C GLU A 154 -10.63 -3.48 21.48
N ARG A 155 -10.59 -2.14 21.34
CA ARG A 155 -9.49 -1.42 20.70
C ARG A 155 -8.16 -1.71 21.39
N GLY A 156 -8.10 -1.63 22.72
CA GLY A 156 -6.91 -1.95 23.48
C GLY A 156 -6.45 -3.40 23.31
N LEU A 157 -7.39 -4.35 23.23
CA LEU A 157 -7.09 -5.75 22.93
C LEU A 157 -6.46 -5.90 21.53
N LEU A 158 -7.06 -5.26 20.51
CA LEU A 158 -6.56 -5.35 19.13
C LEU A 158 -5.20 -4.68 18.97
N VAL A 159 -4.98 -3.50 19.55
CA VAL A 159 -3.67 -2.84 19.58
C VAL A 159 -2.61 -3.77 20.18
N GLY A 160 -2.90 -4.44 21.31
CA GLY A 160 -1.97 -5.39 21.90
C GLY A 160 -1.66 -6.61 21.02
N ARG A 161 -2.62 -7.08 20.23
CA ARG A 161 -2.42 -8.15 19.24
C ARG A 161 -1.58 -7.67 18.06
N LEU A 162 -1.89 -6.50 17.52
CA LEU A 162 -1.14 -5.88 16.40
C LEU A 162 0.30 -5.58 16.80
N GLN A 163 0.55 -5.16 18.05
CA GLN A 163 1.92 -5.04 18.58
C GLN A 163 2.67 -6.37 18.57
N GLN A 164 2.03 -7.48 18.98
CA GLN A 164 2.66 -8.80 18.97
C GLN A 164 2.97 -9.28 17.55
N VAL A 165 2.09 -9.02 16.58
CA VAL A 165 2.36 -9.30 15.16
C VAL A 165 3.52 -8.45 14.67
N ALA A 166 3.49 -7.14 14.91
CA ALA A 166 4.55 -6.22 14.50
C ALA A 166 5.91 -6.60 15.08
N ASP A 167 5.97 -6.95 16.36
CA ASP A 167 7.19 -7.38 17.03
C ASP A 167 7.74 -8.70 16.42
N ALA A 168 6.86 -9.66 16.05
CA ALA A 168 7.25 -10.89 15.37
C ALA A 168 7.91 -10.67 14.00
N TYR A 169 7.43 -9.69 13.23
CA TYR A 169 8.06 -9.31 11.97
C TYR A 169 9.34 -8.49 12.19
N ALA A 170 9.32 -7.55 13.14
CA ALA A 170 10.48 -6.72 13.45
C ALA A 170 11.70 -7.55 13.92
N GLU A 171 11.51 -8.64 14.66
CA GLU A 171 12.56 -9.59 15.05
C GLU A 171 13.28 -10.21 13.85
N ARG A 172 12.67 -10.17 12.66
CA ARG A 172 13.21 -10.67 11.39
C ARG A 172 13.66 -9.58 10.43
N GLY A 173 13.61 -8.31 10.90
CA GLY A 173 13.96 -7.15 10.08
C GLY A 173 12.92 -6.80 9.03
N VAL A 174 11.67 -7.26 9.18
CA VAL A 174 10.57 -7.01 8.25
C VAL A 174 9.63 -5.98 8.85
N ARG A 175 9.22 -5.00 8.05
CA ARG A 175 8.19 -4.00 8.39
C ARG A 175 6.81 -4.57 8.11
N VAL A 176 5.81 -3.99 8.77
CA VAL A 176 4.40 -4.37 8.58
C VAL A 176 3.59 -3.16 8.09
N ALA A 177 2.70 -3.39 7.15
CA ALA A 177 1.75 -2.40 6.69
C ALA A 177 0.30 -2.92 6.84
N PHE A 178 -0.56 -2.13 7.48
CA PHE A 178 -1.99 -2.44 7.52
C PHE A 178 -2.66 -1.91 6.26
N GLU A 179 -3.46 -2.76 5.65
CA GLU A 179 -4.21 -2.36 4.47
C GLU A 179 -5.42 -1.54 4.87
N THR A 180 -5.62 -0.39 4.20
CA THR A 180 -6.77 0.49 4.43
C THR A 180 -8.09 -0.11 3.95
N GLY A 181 -9.19 0.36 4.52
CA GLY A 181 -10.55 0.12 4.03
C GLY A 181 -11.57 -0.25 5.09
N GLN A 182 -11.19 -0.94 6.14
CA GLN A 182 -12.13 -1.43 7.17
C GLN A 182 -12.36 -0.40 8.31
N GLU A 183 -11.63 0.70 8.30
CA GLU A 183 -11.74 1.81 9.25
C GLU A 183 -11.48 3.15 8.54
N THR A 184 -11.85 4.26 9.20
CA THR A 184 -11.50 5.58 8.69
C THR A 184 -10.00 5.87 8.87
N ALA A 185 -9.48 6.79 8.05
CA ALA A 185 -8.08 7.20 8.12
C ALA A 185 -7.68 7.72 9.52
N GLU A 186 -8.58 8.46 10.18
CA GLU A 186 -8.35 8.97 11.54
C GLU A 186 -8.24 7.82 12.55
N THR A 187 -9.12 6.81 12.43
CA THR A 187 -9.08 5.63 13.30
C THR A 187 -7.77 4.87 13.12
N LEU A 188 -7.37 4.62 11.86
CA LEU A 188 -6.12 3.92 11.55
C LEU A 188 -4.91 4.70 12.09
N LEU A 189 -4.85 6.02 11.84
CA LEU A 189 -3.76 6.86 12.35
C LEU A 189 -3.65 6.79 13.86
N GLY A 190 -4.79 6.90 14.57
CA GLY A 190 -4.82 6.77 16.03
C GLY A 190 -4.32 5.41 16.53
N VAL A 191 -4.69 4.33 15.85
CA VAL A 191 -4.21 2.96 16.19
C VAL A 191 -2.71 2.82 15.91
N LEU A 192 -2.19 3.36 14.81
CA LEU A 192 -0.75 3.36 14.51
C LEU A 192 0.04 4.10 15.60
N ASP A 193 -0.48 5.22 16.10
CA ASP A 193 0.14 5.97 17.21
C ASP A 193 0.09 5.19 18.53
N GLU A 194 -1.01 4.48 18.81
CA GLU A 194 -1.13 3.62 19.99
C GLU A 194 -0.20 2.39 19.92
N ILE A 195 0.00 1.82 18.73
CA ILE A 195 0.97 0.73 18.51
C ILE A 195 2.39 1.23 18.80
N GLY A 196 2.74 2.46 18.40
CA GLY A 196 4.00 3.11 18.75
C GLY A 196 5.24 2.38 18.21
N ARG A 197 5.18 1.89 16.96
CA ARG A 197 6.30 1.22 16.27
C ARG A 197 6.56 1.90 14.92
N ASP A 198 7.78 2.36 14.67
CA ASP A 198 8.18 2.96 13.39
C ASP A 198 8.23 1.92 12.26
N SER A 199 8.29 0.63 12.59
CA SER A 199 8.21 -0.49 11.64
C SER A 199 6.80 -0.81 11.18
N VAL A 200 5.78 -0.07 11.65
CA VAL A 200 4.37 -0.26 11.29
C VAL A 200 3.87 0.93 10.50
N GLY A 201 3.30 0.67 9.35
CA GLY A 201 2.74 1.69 8.46
C GLY A 201 1.47 1.23 7.74
N VAL A 202 1.25 1.78 6.58
CA VAL A 202 0.02 1.60 5.79
C VAL A 202 0.36 1.05 4.41
N ASN A 203 -0.34 0.02 3.99
CA ASN A 203 -0.55 -0.33 2.60
C ASN A 203 -1.85 0.36 2.17
N PHE A 204 -1.73 1.42 1.38
CA PHE A 204 -2.89 2.26 1.07
C PHE A 204 -3.65 1.71 -0.14
N ASP A 205 -4.85 1.21 0.09
CA ASP A 205 -5.80 0.82 -0.95
C ASP A 205 -6.95 1.84 -1.01
N PRO A 206 -7.04 2.66 -2.08
CA PRO A 206 -8.10 3.65 -2.23
C PRO A 206 -9.48 3.03 -2.49
N ALA A 207 -9.52 1.88 -3.19
CA ALA A 207 -10.77 1.22 -3.54
C ALA A 207 -11.44 0.60 -2.30
N ASN A 208 -10.66 0.03 -1.38
CA ASN A 208 -11.20 -0.52 -0.16
C ASN A 208 -11.93 0.54 0.68
N MET A 209 -11.45 1.79 0.68
CA MET A 209 -12.17 2.87 1.36
C MET A 209 -13.56 3.11 0.78
N LEU A 210 -13.71 2.98 -0.54
CA LEU A 210 -15.01 3.07 -1.23
C LEU A 210 -15.87 1.83 -1.00
N LEU A 211 -15.28 0.63 -1.08
CA LEU A 211 -15.97 -0.65 -0.89
C LEU A 211 -16.59 -0.77 0.50
N TYR A 212 -15.88 -0.30 1.52
CA TYR A 212 -16.32 -0.31 2.92
C TYR A 212 -17.04 0.98 3.36
N ALA A 213 -17.13 2.00 2.48
CA ALA A 213 -17.70 3.32 2.78
C ALA A 213 -17.02 4.01 4.01
N MET A 214 -15.68 3.96 4.07
CA MET A 214 -14.88 4.47 5.19
C MET A 214 -14.23 5.83 4.93
N GLY A 215 -14.65 6.54 3.89
CA GLY A 215 -14.20 7.90 3.60
C GLY A 215 -13.79 8.11 2.15
N GLU A 216 -13.37 9.34 1.85
CA GLU A 216 -12.91 9.74 0.53
C GLU A 216 -11.41 9.42 0.41
N PRO A 217 -10.98 8.67 -0.62
CA PRO A 217 -9.62 8.13 -0.69
C PRO A 217 -8.52 9.19 -0.73
N VAL A 218 -8.71 10.32 -1.44
CA VAL A 218 -7.67 11.35 -1.58
C VAL A 218 -7.47 12.11 -0.26
N GLU A 219 -8.55 12.41 0.46
CA GLU A 219 -8.45 13.05 1.78
C GLU A 219 -7.84 12.09 2.83
N ALA A 220 -8.20 10.81 2.77
CA ALA A 220 -7.59 9.78 3.61
C ALA A 220 -6.08 9.65 3.34
N LEU A 221 -5.67 9.67 2.06
CA LEU A 221 -4.26 9.65 1.69
C LEU A 221 -3.51 10.88 2.22
N ARG A 222 -4.10 12.08 2.17
CA ARG A 222 -3.48 13.30 2.74
C ARG A 222 -3.13 13.12 4.21
N LEU A 223 -4.04 12.49 4.96
CA LEU A 223 -3.83 12.25 6.38
C LEU A 223 -2.78 11.15 6.65
N LEU A 224 -2.83 10.06 5.89
CA LEU A 224 -2.01 8.86 6.11
C LEU A 224 -0.65 8.90 5.40
N ALA A 225 -0.42 9.84 4.47
CA ALA A 225 0.78 9.90 3.64
C ALA A 225 2.11 9.71 4.40
N PRO A 226 2.34 10.32 5.59
CA PRO A 226 3.58 10.11 6.33
C PRO A 226 3.80 8.66 6.83
N ARG A 227 2.79 7.84 6.78
CA ARG A 227 2.81 6.44 7.28
C ARG A 227 2.67 5.40 6.14
N VAL A 228 2.52 5.85 4.88
CA VAL A 228 2.34 4.95 3.73
C VAL A 228 3.68 4.31 3.37
N PHE A 229 3.71 2.98 3.30
CA PHE A 229 4.84 2.16 2.88
C PHE A 229 4.66 1.55 1.50
N GLN A 230 3.43 1.33 1.07
CA GLN A 230 3.05 0.76 -0.22
C GLN A 230 1.65 1.23 -0.60
N VAL A 231 1.32 1.16 -1.88
CA VAL A 231 -0.01 1.52 -2.41
C VAL A 231 -0.54 0.38 -3.26
N HIS A 232 -1.80 -0.01 -3.04
CA HIS A 232 -2.55 -0.82 -3.98
C HIS A 232 -3.20 0.05 -5.06
N ILE A 233 -3.10 -0.37 -6.29
CA ILE A 233 -3.75 0.26 -7.44
C ILE A 233 -4.99 -0.58 -7.77
N LYS A 234 -6.11 -0.16 -7.21
CA LYS A 234 -7.43 -0.79 -7.28
C LYS A 234 -8.50 0.28 -7.33
N ASP A 235 -9.60 0.05 -8.01
CA ASP A 235 -10.67 1.04 -8.19
C ASP A 235 -12.04 0.44 -7.88
N ALA A 236 -12.94 1.28 -7.42
CA ALA A 236 -14.28 0.85 -7.02
C ALA A 236 -15.32 1.96 -7.20
N VAL A 237 -16.58 1.55 -7.18
CA VAL A 237 -17.74 2.42 -7.05
C VAL A 237 -18.38 2.15 -5.70
N GLN A 238 -18.58 3.20 -4.91
CA GLN A 238 -19.23 3.10 -3.61
C GLN A 238 -20.71 2.75 -3.77
N THR A 239 -21.23 1.91 -2.88
CA THR A 239 -22.65 1.60 -2.85
C THR A 239 -23.48 2.79 -2.36
N GLU A 240 -24.69 2.95 -2.92
CA GLU A 240 -25.70 3.89 -2.39
C GLU A 240 -26.53 3.28 -1.25
N VAL A 241 -26.42 1.96 -1.02
CA VAL A 241 -27.19 1.22 -0.01
C VAL A 241 -26.35 0.99 1.24
N PRO A 242 -26.59 1.70 2.36
CA PRO A 242 -25.80 1.53 3.58
C PRO A 242 -25.74 0.07 4.06
N GLY A 243 -24.57 -0.39 4.46
CA GLY A 243 -24.36 -1.74 4.97
C GLY A 243 -24.21 -2.82 3.90
N THR A 244 -24.08 -2.43 2.63
CA THR A 244 -23.73 -3.34 1.54
C THR A 244 -22.38 -3.00 0.94
N TRP A 245 -21.78 -3.93 0.20
CA TRP A 245 -20.53 -3.73 -0.51
C TRP A 245 -20.67 -2.69 -1.63
N GLY A 246 -19.62 -1.91 -1.84
CA GLY A 246 -19.38 -1.25 -3.12
C GLY A 246 -19.06 -2.28 -4.21
N GLU A 247 -18.78 -1.81 -5.41
CA GLU A 247 -18.43 -2.63 -6.57
C GLU A 247 -16.98 -2.35 -6.99
N GLU A 248 -16.13 -3.37 -6.96
CA GLU A 248 -14.80 -3.27 -7.54
C GLU A 248 -14.88 -3.28 -9.06
N VAL A 249 -14.25 -2.31 -9.70
CA VAL A 249 -14.25 -2.11 -11.16
C VAL A 249 -12.82 -2.00 -11.70
N PRO A 250 -12.59 -2.14 -13.03
CA PRO A 250 -11.28 -1.89 -13.60
C PRO A 250 -10.79 -0.48 -13.31
N VAL A 251 -9.50 -0.34 -13.00
CA VAL A 251 -8.84 0.92 -12.64
C VAL A 251 -9.08 1.98 -13.72
N GLY A 252 -9.48 3.18 -13.29
CA GLY A 252 -9.85 4.30 -14.15
C GLY A 252 -11.31 4.32 -14.59
N THR A 253 -12.12 3.33 -14.15
CA THR A 253 -13.55 3.30 -14.42
C THR A 253 -14.40 3.48 -13.15
N GLY A 254 -13.76 3.55 -11.99
CA GLY A 254 -14.39 3.76 -10.69
C GLY A 254 -14.43 5.22 -10.24
N GLN A 255 -14.41 5.42 -8.95
CA GLN A 255 -14.54 6.73 -8.31
C GLN A 255 -13.23 7.27 -7.71
N VAL A 256 -12.12 6.55 -7.84
CA VAL A 256 -10.82 7.07 -7.38
C VAL A 256 -10.36 8.17 -8.35
N ASP A 257 -10.16 9.39 -7.82
CA ASP A 257 -9.53 10.48 -8.58
C ASP A 257 -8.02 10.26 -8.62
N TRP A 258 -7.57 9.48 -9.62
CA TRP A 258 -6.16 9.12 -9.78
C TRP A 258 -5.24 10.31 -9.98
N ALA A 259 -5.71 11.39 -10.61
CA ALA A 259 -4.91 12.58 -10.80
C ALA A 259 -4.65 13.29 -9.47
N ALA A 260 -5.70 13.54 -8.68
CA ALA A 260 -5.58 14.11 -7.34
C ALA A 260 -4.84 13.17 -6.38
N PHE A 261 -5.04 11.85 -6.50
CA PHE A 261 -4.33 10.84 -5.70
C PHE A 261 -2.80 10.94 -5.87
N PHE A 262 -2.33 10.95 -7.11
CA PHE A 262 -0.89 11.05 -7.38
C PHE A 262 -0.32 12.45 -7.13
N GLU A 263 -1.13 13.51 -7.22
CA GLU A 263 -0.72 14.84 -6.76
C GLU A 263 -0.37 14.83 -5.27
N VAL A 264 -1.19 14.19 -4.43
CA VAL A 264 -0.93 14.04 -3.00
C VAL A 264 0.30 13.19 -2.74
N LEU A 265 0.39 12.01 -3.36
CA LEU A 265 1.49 11.06 -3.16
C LEU A 265 2.85 11.68 -3.56
N ASN A 266 2.90 12.34 -4.71
CA ASN A 266 4.09 13.03 -5.20
C ASN A 266 4.42 14.27 -4.35
N GLY A 267 3.40 15.02 -3.94
CA GLY A 267 3.54 16.20 -3.06
C GLY A 267 4.12 15.85 -1.70
N ALA A 268 3.85 14.65 -1.19
CA ALA A 268 4.46 14.12 0.02
C ALA A 268 5.88 13.59 -0.18
N GLY A 269 6.39 13.53 -1.42
CA GLY A 269 7.73 13.03 -1.74
C GLY A 269 7.93 11.53 -1.51
N LEU A 270 6.85 10.75 -1.52
CA LEU A 270 6.87 9.33 -1.22
C LEU A 270 7.29 8.52 -2.45
N GLY A 271 8.42 7.83 -2.37
CA GLY A 271 8.87 6.86 -3.37
C GLY A 271 8.48 5.43 -2.96
N VAL A 272 7.18 5.12 -3.00
CA VAL A 272 6.64 3.81 -2.60
C VAL A 272 6.36 2.92 -3.81
N ASP A 273 6.32 1.61 -3.58
CA ASP A 273 5.91 0.65 -4.60
C ASP A 273 4.40 0.69 -4.83
N LEU A 274 3.99 0.56 -6.08
CA LEU A 274 2.61 0.47 -6.50
C LEU A 274 2.32 -0.98 -6.92
N MET A 275 1.33 -1.61 -6.28
CA MET A 275 0.93 -2.98 -6.58
C MET A 275 -0.47 -2.99 -7.19
N ILE A 276 -0.59 -3.37 -8.46
CA ILE A 276 -1.89 -3.51 -9.11
C ILE A 276 -2.62 -4.69 -8.47
N GLU A 277 -3.82 -4.41 -7.98
CA GLU A 277 -4.72 -5.41 -7.42
C GLU A 277 -6.03 -5.47 -8.19
N ARG A 278 -6.52 -6.69 -8.41
CA ARG A 278 -7.81 -6.96 -9.04
C ARG A 278 -8.39 -8.25 -8.47
N GLU A 279 -9.48 -8.17 -7.71
CA GLU A 279 -10.08 -9.33 -7.04
C GLU A 279 -11.42 -9.73 -7.65
N ALA A 280 -12.13 -8.82 -8.31
CA ALA A 280 -13.38 -9.08 -8.99
C ALA A 280 -13.19 -9.34 -10.50
N GLY A 281 -14.22 -9.79 -11.17
CA GLY A 281 -14.23 -10.03 -12.62
C GLY A 281 -13.41 -11.24 -13.06
N SER A 282 -13.50 -11.57 -14.34
CA SER A 282 -12.84 -12.72 -14.98
C SER A 282 -11.72 -12.32 -15.94
N ALA A 283 -11.62 -11.03 -16.32
CA ALA A 283 -10.63 -10.52 -17.28
C ALA A 283 -9.42 -9.90 -16.59
N ARG A 284 -8.96 -10.49 -15.49
CA ARG A 284 -8.02 -9.86 -14.55
C ARG A 284 -6.72 -9.38 -15.20
N VAL A 285 -6.09 -10.16 -16.07
CA VAL A 285 -4.87 -9.76 -16.77
C VAL A 285 -5.11 -8.52 -17.64
N GLU A 286 -6.24 -8.45 -18.34
CA GLU A 286 -6.58 -7.29 -19.19
C GLU A 286 -6.91 -6.06 -18.36
N ASP A 287 -7.65 -6.23 -17.26
CA ASP A 287 -7.97 -5.17 -16.33
C ASP A 287 -6.67 -4.59 -15.69
N MET A 288 -5.72 -5.47 -15.34
CA MET A 288 -4.42 -5.04 -14.79
C MET A 288 -3.54 -4.35 -15.84
N ARG A 289 -3.62 -4.74 -17.11
CA ARG A 289 -2.97 -4.00 -18.22
C ARG A 289 -3.56 -2.60 -18.36
N THR A 290 -4.88 -2.48 -18.20
CA THR A 290 -5.58 -1.19 -18.23
C THR A 290 -5.09 -0.29 -17.09
N ALA A 291 -4.94 -0.84 -15.89
CA ALA A 291 -4.37 -0.13 -14.74
C ALA A 291 -2.93 0.35 -15.03
N ARG A 292 -2.07 -0.53 -15.56
CA ARG A 292 -0.71 -0.19 -15.97
C ARG A 292 -0.69 0.96 -16.99
N ALA A 293 -1.50 0.85 -18.04
CA ALA A 293 -1.56 1.88 -19.08
C ALA A 293 -2.01 3.25 -18.55
N LEU A 294 -2.94 3.27 -17.59
CA LEU A 294 -3.35 4.51 -16.90
C LEU A 294 -2.17 5.13 -16.14
N LEU A 295 -1.41 4.33 -15.37
CA LEU A 295 -0.26 4.82 -14.60
C LEU A 295 0.87 5.34 -15.50
N GLU A 296 1.13 4.66 -16.62
CA GLU A 296 2.07 5.13 -17.66
C GLU A 296 1.59 6.46 -18.27
N GLY A 297 0.28 6.57 -18.57
CA GLY A 297 -0.34 7.79 -19.07
C GLY A 297 -0.26 8.97 -18.11
N LEU A 298 -0.35 8.72 -16.80
CA LEU A 298 -0.15 9.71 -15.74
C LEU A 298 1.34 10.04 -15.53
N GLY A 299 2.25 9.29 -16.13
CA GLY A 299 3.68 9.50 -16.01
C GLY A 299 4.25 9.21 -14.61
N VAL A 300 3.57 8.41 -13.79
CA VAL A 300 3.99 8.08 -12.41
C VAL A 300 4.85 6.83 -12.31
N VAL A 301 4.87 6.01 -13.33
CA VAL A 301 5.76 4.84 -13.49
C VAL A 301 6.62 5.00 -14.74
N GLU A 302 7.68 4.20 -14.84
CA GLU A 302 8.45 4.14 -16.08
C GLU A 302 7.72 3.29 -17.13
N VAL A 303 7.79 3.70 -18.38
CA VAL A 303 7.29 2.91 -19.50
C VAL A 303 8.33 1.81 -19.75
N SER A 304 7.94 0.56 -19.55
CA SER A 304 8.80 -0.58 -19.91
C SER A 304 8.97 -0.62 -21.44
N ALA A 305 10.23 -0.66 -21.87
CA ALA A 305 10.60 -0.67 -23.28
C ALA A 305 10.18 -1.97 -24.01
#